data_f462b848bbb9d828add1da66e5709ae8
#
_entry.id   f462b848bbb9d828add1da66e5709ae8
#
_cell.length_a   1.000
_cell.length_b   1.000
_cell.length_c   1.000
_cell.angle_alpha   90.00
_cell.angle_beta   90.00
_cell.angle_gamma   90.00
#
_symmetry.space_group_name_H-M   'P 1'
#
loop_
_entity.id
_entity.type
_entity.pdbx_description
1 polymer ?
#
loop_
_entity_poly.entity_id
_entity_poly.type
_entity_poly.pdbx_seq_one_letter_code
_entity_poly.pdbx_strand_id
1 'polypeptide(L)'
;MTDYFIDAWNKQVSDQSKKTDVDQSEWRAAGRVSKANPNKEDGNWWLTNGAKMFDNWVAFRNGSNGWRLWEHNGVPAIEIGMTPIWNDVPVQMHLDRVMVNPDGELVVLDIKTGSRTPTSDLQLAFYAAGMEEMLGVRPRWGAYWMAREGIVSEMIDLDKYTKEDIISIVTQFDTARKQSIFLPNFSHCVMCNLKTKCKWKNGEKK
;
A
#
# COMPACT_ATOMS: atom_id res chain seq x y z
N MET A 1 10.93 2.97 22.17
CA MET A 1 10.47 3.31 20.82
C MET A 1 8.96 3.39 20.69
N THR A 2 8.23 2.65 21.50
CA THR A 2 6.77 2.77 21.65
C THR A 2 6.33 4.21 21.91
N ASP A 3 7.03 4.96 22.77
CA ASP A 3 6.72 6.36 23.08
C ASP A 3 6.78 7.26 21.83
N TYR A 4 7.76 7.06 20.96
CA TYR A 4 7.85 7.81 19.70
C TYR A 4 6.61 7.59 18.80
N PHE A 5 6.15 6.34 18.68
CA PHE A 5 4.92 6.06 17.90
C PHE A 5 3.70 6.73 18.54
N ILE A 6 3.57 6.64 19.87
CA ILE A 6 2.46 7.24 20.63
C ILE A 6 2.43 8.76 20.43
N ASP A 7 3.57 9.42 20.54
CA ASP A 7 3.68 10.87 20.34
C ASP A 7 3.33 11.26 18.91
N ALA A 8 3.84 10.53 17.92
CA ALA A 8 3.53 10.75 16.51
C ALA A 8 2.03 10.54 16.22
N TRP A 9 1.42 9.50 16.78
CA TRP A 9 -0.01 9.22 16.67
C TRP A 9 -0.85 10.34 17.25
N ASN A 10 -0.57 10.73 18.50
CA ASN A 10 -1.30 11.79 19.19
C ASN A 10 -1.19 13.14 18.46
N LYS A 11 -0.01 13.44 17.94
CA LYS A 11 0.21 14.62 17.11
C LYS A 11 -0.65 14.57 15.84
N GLN A 12 -0.68 13.46 15.10
CA GLN A 12 -1.48 13.32 13.89
C GLN A 12 -2.98 13.43 14.17
N VAL A 13 -3.46 12.81 15.24
CA VAL A 13 -4.87 12.94 15.67
C VAL A 13 -5.20 14.40 16.00
N SER A 14 -4.36 15.08 16.76
CA SER A 14 -4.54 16.51 17.08
C SER A 14 -4.53 17.39 15.84
N ASP A 15 -3.58 17.17 14.92
CA ASP A 15 -3.47 17.97 13.69
C ASP A 15 -4.65 17.73 12.75
N GLN A 16 -5.17 16.50 12.69
CA GLN A 16 -6.35 16.18 11.91
C GLN A 16 -7.61 16.79 12.51
N SER A 17 -7.77 16.76 13.83
CA SER A 17 -8.92 17.38 14.52
C SER A 17 -9.04 18.88 14.26
N LYS A 18 -7.92 19.56 13.99
CA LYS A 18 -7.91 20.99 13.64
C LYS A 18 -8.32 21.25 12.18
N LYS A 19 -8.29 20.23 11.33
CA LYS A 19 -8.53 20.35 9.88
C LYS A 19 -9.94 19.94 9.46
N THR A 20 -10.73 19.37 10.38
CA THR A 20 -12.06 18.86 10.07
C THR A 20 -13.01 19.04 11.25
N ASP A 21 -14.27 19.36 10.94
CA ASP A 21 -15.37 19.38 11.91
C ASP A 21 -16.03 18.00 12.10
N VAL A 22 -15.51 16.97 11.41
CA VAL A 22 -16.01 15.61 11.53
C VAL A 22 -15.58 15.04 12.87
N ASP A 23 -16.54 14.52 13.65
CA ASP A 23 -16.28 13.87 14.93
C ASP A 23 -15.33 12.68 14.78
N GLN A 24 -14.41 12.50 15.73
CA GLN A 24 -13.41 11.41 15.66
C GLN A 24 -14.04 10.02 15.61
N SER A 25 -15.25 9.83 16.12
CA SER A 25 -15.97 8.55 16.03
C SER A 25 -16.38 8.19 14.61
N GLU A 26 -16.43 9.17 13.70
CA GLU A 26 -16.74 8.98 12.29
C GLU A 26 -15.50 8.81 11.40
N TRP A 27 -14.32 8.99 11.97
CA TRP A 27 -13.09 8.80 11.22
C TRP A 27 -12.89 7.34 10.85
N ARG A 28 -12.14 7.10 9.77
CA ARG A 28 -11.78 5.73 9.36
C ARG A 28 -11.12 4.93 10.48
N ALA A 29 -10.26 5.59 11.27
CA ALA A 29 -9.59 5.01 12.42
C ALA A 29 -10.54 4.69 13.61
N ALA A 30 -11.80 5.16 13.58
CA ALA A 30 -12.80 4.78 14.59
C ALA A 30 -13.26 3.31 14.45
N GLY A 31 -12.92 2.67 13.32
CA GLY A 31 -13.21 1.27 13.06
C GLY A 31 -14.69 0.97 12.82
N ARG A 32 -14.95 -0.24 12.34
CA ARG A 32 -16.31 -0.75 12.14
C ARG A 32 -16.40 -2.21 12.63
N VAL A 33 -17.46 -2.52 13.33
CA VAL A 33 -17.79 -3.91 13.67
C VAL A 33 -18.33 -4.62 12.44
N SER A 34 -17.86 -5.84 12.17
CA SER A 34 -18.39 -6.72 11.14
C SER A 34 -18.41 -8.16 11.64
N LYS A 35 -19.12 -9.06 10.93
CA LYS A 35 -19.10 -10.50 11.27
C LYS A 35 -17.68 -11.09 11.21
N ALA A 36 -16.84 -10.60 10.32
CA ALA A 36 -15.44 -11.05 10.16
C ALA A 36 -14.49 -10.39 11.18
N ASN A 37 -14.87 -9.24 11.74
CA ASN A 37 -14.12 -8.52 12.77
C ASN A 37 -15.09 -8.00 13.83
N PRO A 38 -15.44 -8.83 14.82
CA PRO A 38 -16.34 -8.45 15.90
C PRO A 38 -15.70 -7.45 16.85
N ASN A 39 -14.38 -7.39 16.91
CA ASN A 39 -13.65 -6.44 17.73
C ASN A 39 -13.41 -5.17 16.91
N LYS A 40 -13.95 -4.06 17.41
CA LYS A 40 -13.78 -2.76 16.77
C LYS A 40 -12.30 -2.34 16.80
N GLU A 41 -11.71 -2.13 15.63
CA GLU A 41 -10.36 -1.56 15.49
C GLU A 41 -10.46 -0.02 15.56
N ASP A 42 -10.78 0.50 16.73
CA ASP A 42 -10.90 1.94 16.99
C ASP A 42 -9.53 2.62 17.27
N GLY A 43 -9.57 3.91 17.60
CA GLY A 43 -8.37 4.69 17.89
C GLY A 43 -7.50 4.09 19.00
N ASN A 44 -8.11 3.55 20.05
CA ASN A 44 -7.37 2.89 21.14
C ASN A 44 -6.74 1.57 20.68
N TRP A 45 -7.46 0.80 19.86
CA TRP A 45 -6.91 -0.39 19.25
C TRP A 45 -5.69 -0.07 18.40
N TRP A 46 -5.79 0.97 17.56
CA TRP A 46 -4.68 1.40 16.69
C TRP A 46 -3.51 1.96 17.49
N LEU A 47 -3.75 2.72 18.56
CA LEU A 47 -2.69 3.21 19.43
C LEU A 47 -1.86 2.06 20.02
N THR A 48 -2.55 1.03 20.53
CA THR A 48 -1.91 -0.13 21.18
C THR A 48 -1.25 -1.06 20.16
N ASN A 49 -1.97 -1.43 19.11
CA ASN A 49 -1.47 -2.42 18.14
C ASN A 49 -0.54 -1.78 17.11
N GLY A 50 -0.74 -0.51 16.77
CA GLY A 50 0.19 0.25 15.93
C GLY A 50 1.57 0.36 16.56
N ALA A 51 1.64 0.60 17.87
CA ALA A 51 2.91 0.58 18.62
C ALA A 51 3.61 -0.77 18.50
N LYS A 52 2.88 -1.89 18.65
CA LYS A 52 3.44 -3.25 18.45
C LYS A 52 3.93 -3.47 17.02
N MET A 53 3.16 -3.03 16.02
CA MET A 53 3.55 -3.13 14.61
C MET A 53 4.83 -2.34 14.34
N PHE A 54 4.96 -1.17 14.96
CA PHE A 54 6.17 -0.35 14.86
C PHE A 54 7.36 -1.05 15.52
N ASP A 55 7.18 -1.61 16.72
CA ASP A 55 8.24 -2.36 17.40
C ASP A 55 8.67 -3.61 16.60
N ASN A 56 7.73 -4.32 15.97
CA ASN A 56 8.02 -5.41 15.04
C ASN A 56 8.91 -4.95 13.88
N TRP A 57 8.59 -3.80 13.26
CA TRP A 57 9.39 -3.24 12.19
C TRP A 57 10.79 -2.87 12.65
N VAL A 58 10.91 -2.24 13.81
CA VAL A 58 12.21 -1.88 14.38
C VAL A 58 13.04 -3.11 14.69
N ALA A 59 12.44 -4.15 15.27
CA ALA A 59 13.11 -5.42 15.55
C ALA A 59 13.61 -6.09 14.25
N PHE A 60 12.79 -6.11 13.21
CA PHE A 60 13.17 -6.61 11.89
C PHE A 60 14.35 -5.82 11.30
N ARG A 61 14.29 -4.49 11.35
CA ARG A 61 15.34 -3.62 10.80
C ARG A 61 16.69 -3.72 11.52
N ASN A 62 16.65 -3.94 12.82
CA ASN A 62 17.85 -4.02 13.67
C ASN A 62 18.32 -5.46 13.90
N GLY A 63 17.55 -6.45 13.45
CA GLY A 63 17.87 -7.86 13.60
C GLY A 63 18.97 -8.34 12.63
N SER A 64 19.64 -9.41 13.02
CA SER A 64 20.66 -10.09 12.19
C SER A 64 20.02 -11.07 11.19
N ASN A 65 19.00 -10.60 10.46
CA ASN A 65 18.21 -11.41 9.54
C ASN A 65 18.71 -11.36 8.08
N GLY A 66 19.80 -10.64 7.83
CA GLY A 66 20.39 -10.49 6.50
C GLY A 66 19.71 -9.48 5.58
N TRP A 67 18.54 -8.98 5.95
CA TRP A 67 17.87 -7.94 5.18
C TRP A 67 18.51 -6.58 5.39
N ARG A 68 18.76 -5.84 4.31
CA ARG A 68 19.28 -4.48 4.37
C ARG A 68 18.50 -3.55 3.45
N LEU A 69 18.43 -2.29 3.83
CA LEU A 69 17.83 -1.25 2.99
C LEU A 69 18.70 -1.06 1.73
N TRP A 70 18.07 -1.01 0.57
CA TRP A 70 18.74 -0.66 -0.66
C TRP A 70 18.93 0.86 -0.75
N GLU A 71 20.02 1.26 -1.38
CA GLU A 71 20.32 2.67 -1.65
C GLU A 71 20.57 2.87 -3.15
N HIS A 72 19.97 3.88 -3.72
CA HIS A 72 20.23 4.31 -5.07
C HIS A 72 21.03 5.61 -5.04
N ASN A 73 22.26 5.58 -5.57
CA ASN A 73 23.20 6.72 -5.56
C ASN A 73 23.39 7.33 -4.15
N GLY A 74 23.48 6.49 -3.12
CA GLY A 74 23.65 6.92 -1.72
C GLY A 74 22.36 7.43 -1.05
N VAL A 75 21.22 7.34 -1.72
CA VAL A 75 19.91 7.73 -1.16
C VAL A 75 19.15 6.46 -0.76
N PRO A 76 18.76 6.33 0.53
CA PRO A 76 17.99 5.19 0.99
C PRO A 76 16.64 5.09 0.28
N ALA A 77 16.28 3.88 -0.16
CA ALA A 77 15.03 3.59 -0.86
C ALA A 77 13.83 3.50 0.09
N ILE A 78 13.42 4.65 0.59
CA ILE A 78 12.33 4.84 1.54
C ILE A 78 11.35 5.86 0.97
N GLU A 79 10.05 5.50 0.87
CA GLU A 79 8.98 6.38 0.38
C GLU A 79 9.34 7.04 -0.96
N ILE A 80 9.77 6.22 -1.93
CA ILE A 80 10.21 6.70 -3.23
C ILE A 80 9.00 7.15 -4.05
N GLY A 81 8.91 8.46 -4.31
CA GLY A 81 7.95 9.00 -5.27
C GLY A 81 8.48 8.87 -6.69
N MET A 82 7.70 8.26 -7.58
CA MET A 82 8.02 8.13 -9.01
C MET A 82 6.82 8.53 -9.85
N THR A 83 7.09 9.09 -11.03
CA THR A 83 6.04 9.42 -12.00
C THR A 83 6.51 9.08 -13.42
N PRO A 84 6.66 7.79 -13.77
CA PRO A 84 6.95 7.42 -15.14
C PRO A 84 5.84 7.87 -16.08
N ILE A 85 6.20 8.15 -17.34
CA ILE A 85 5.25 8.50 -18.40
C ILE A 85 5.20 7.34 -19.39
N TRP A 86 4.07 6.65 -19.44
CA TRP A 86 3.86 5.50 -20.32
C TRP A 86 2.78 5.80 -21.34
N ASN A 87 3.14 5.86 -22.63
CA ASN A 87 2.24 6.24 -23.72
C ASN A 87 1.47 7.55 -23.42
N ASP A 88 2.20 8.59 -23.04
CA ASP A 88 1.69 9.92 -22.66
C ASP A 88 0.81 9.93 -21.41
N VAL A 89 0.77 8.83 -20.65
CA VAL A 89 0.03 8.75 -19.39
C VAL A 89 1.00 8.83 -18.22
N PRO A 90 0.97 9.90 -17.40
CA PRO A 90 1.75 9.97 -16.18
C PRO A 90 1.15 9.04 -15.11
N VAL A 91 1.96 8.17 -14.54
CA VAL A 91 1.55 7.23 -13.48
C VAL A 91 2.27 7.58 -12.19
N GLN A 92 1.57 8.25 -11.29
CA GLN A 92 2.13 8.59 -9.98
C GLN A 92 2.10 7.36 -9.07
N MET A 93 3.24 7.05 -8.47
CA MET A 93 3.39 5.94 -7.52
C MET A 93 4.30 6.34 -6.36
N HIS A 94 4.02 5.76 -5.19
CA HIS A 94 4.83 5.88 -3.99
C HIS A 94 5.15 4.48 -3.49
N LEU A 95 6.43 4.15 -3.49
CA LEU A 95 6.94 2.84 -3.13
C LEU A 95 7.47 2.93 -1.69
N ASP A 96 6.97 2.09 -0.80
CA ASP A 96 7.32 2.16 0.62
C ASP A 96 8.80 1.90 0.86
N ARG A 97 9.32 0.76 0.37
CA ARG A 97 10.72 0.34 0.59
C ARG A 97 11.25 -0.50 -0.57
N VAL A 98 12.54 -0.38 -0.82
CA VAL A 98 13.30 -1.40 -1.54
C VAL A 98 14.34 -1.97 -0.60
N MET A 99 14.36 -3.28 -0.49
CA MET A 99 15.27 -4.02 0.38
C MET A 99 16.19 -4.91 -0.45
N VAL A 100 17.29 -5.30 0.13
CA VAL A 100 18.10 -6.42 -0.36
C VAL A 100 17.87 -7.57 0.58
N ASN A 101 17.48 -8.73 0.06
CA ASN A 101 17.27 -9.95 0.83
C ASN A 101 18.60 -10.60 1.24
N PRO A 102 18.60 -11.66 2.07
CA PRO A 102 19.82 -12.36 2.46
C PRO A 102 20.62 -12.94 1.30
N ASP A 103 19.96 -13.24 0.16
CA ASP A 103 20.60 -13.77 -1.05
C ASP A 103 21.22 -12.67 -1.93
N GLY A 104 21.09 -11.41 -1.53
CA GLY A 104 21.62 -10.26 -2.24
C GLY A 104 20.73 -9.72 -3.35
N GLU A 105 19.49 -10.18 -3.46
CA GLU A 105 18.54 -9.78 -4.48
C GLU A 105 17.69 -8.58 -4.04
N LEU A 106 17.30 -7.74 -5.00
CA LEU A 106 16.40 -6.61 -4.77
C LEU A 106 14.96 -7.06 -4.63
N VAL A 107 14.31 -6.54 -3.60
CA VAL A 107 12.91 -6.81 -3.27
C VAL A 107 12.14 -5.50 -3.09
N VAL A 108 11.09 -5.31 -3.86
CA VAL A 108 10.08 -4.29 -3.55
C VAL A 108 9.29 -4.75 -2.33
N LEU A 109 9.37 -4.01 -1.24
CA LEU A 109 8.70 -4.35 0.01
C LEU A 109 7.63 -3.31 0.33
N ASP A 110 6.37 -3.72 0.28
CA ASP A 110 5.23 -2.87 0.58
C ASP A 110 4.66 -3.22 1.97
N ILE A 111 4.42 -2.19 2.80
CA ILE A 111 4.04 -2.36 4.21
C ILE A 111 2.52 -2.46 4.33
N LYS A 112 2.05 -3.55 4.92
CA LYS A 112 0.62 -3.80 5.13
C LYS A 112 0.27 -3.90 6.61
N THR A 113 -0.62 -3.02 7.07
CA THR A 113 -1.18 -3.04 8.43
C THR A 113 -2.50 -3.82 8.51
N GLY A 114 -2.99 -4.32 7.38
CA GLY A 114 -4.17 -5.20 7.31
C GLY A 114 -3.88 -6.60 7.85
N SER A 115 -4.94 -7.37 8.07
CA SER A 115 -4.87 -8.76 8.56
C SER A 115 -4.73 -9.82 7.46
N ARG A 116 -4.64 -9.40 6.20
CA ARG A 116 -4.54 -10.32 5.06
C ARG A 116 -3.50 -9.82 4.07
N THR A 117 -2.71 -10.73 3.54
CA THR A 117 -1.87 -10.47 2.38
C THR A 117 -2.76 -10.08 1.19
N PRO A 118 -2.41 -9.05 0.42
CA PRO A 118 -3.12 -8.71 -0.81
C PRO A 118 -3.18 -9.90 -1.76
N THR A 119 -4.33 -10.07 -2.42
CA THR A 119 -4.53 -11.15 -3.41
C THR A 119 -3.98 -10.80 -4.79
N SER A 120 -3.70 -9.52 -5.03
CA SER A 120 -3.10 -9.02 -6.28
C SER A 120 -1.72 -8.47 -6.01
N ASP A 121 -0.77 -8.90 -6.78
CA ASP A 121 0.63 -8.46 -6.79
C ASP A 121 0.91 -7.36 -7.83
N LEU A 122 -0.12 -6.93 -8.54
CA LEU A 122 -0.01 -5.94 -9.61
C LEU A 122 0.62 -4.62 -9.13
N GLN A 123 0.34 -4.20 -7.87
CA GLN A 123 0.96 -3.02 -7.28
C GLN A 123 2.49 -3.13 -7.25
N LEU A 124 3.02 -4.28 -6.85
CA LEU A 124 4.46 -4.54 -6.80
C LEU A 124 5.06 -4.57 -8.21
N ALA A 125 4.34 -5.12 -9.18
CA ALA A 125 4.77 -5.13 -10.57
C ALA A 125 4.83 -3.71 -11.17
N PHE A 126 3.87 -2.85 -10.83
CA PHE A 126 3.93 -1.42 -11.20
C PHE A 126 5.16 -0.74 -10.62
N TYR A 127 5.49 -1.01 -9.37
CA TYR A 127 6.68 -0.45 -8.74
C TYR A 127 7.96 -0.93 -9.41
N ALA A 128 8.07 -2.22 -9.74
CA ALA A 128 9.23 -2.77 -10.45
C ALA A 128 9.41 -2.13 -11.84
N ALA A 129 8.33 -1.98 -12.60
CA ALA A 129 8.36 -1.32 -13.90
C ALA A 129 8.70 0.18 -13.79
N GLY A 130 8.19 0.87 -12.76
CA GLY A 130 8.51 2.26 -12.49
C GLY A 130 9.98 2.47 -12.12
N MET A 131 10.56 1.59 -11.31
CA MET A 131 11.99 1.60 -10.98
C MET A 131 12.86 1.34 -12.21
N GLU A 132 12.47 0.41 -13.05
CA GLU A 132 13.16 0.15 -14.32
C GLU A 132 13.18 1.40 -15.20
N GLU A 133 12.04 2.10 -15.35
CA GLU A 133 11.94 3.32 -16.14
C GLU A 133 12.73 4.49 -15.57
N MET A 134 12.59 4.73 -14.26
CA MET A 134 13.09 5.96 -13.63
C MET A 134 14.50 5.82 -13.05
N LEU A 135 14.88 4.61 -12.64
CA LEU A 135 16.13 4.35 -11.93
C LEU A 135 17.07 3.41 -12.71
N GLY A 136 16.61 2.84 -13.83
CA GLY A 136 17.38 1.86 -14.62
C GLY A 136 17.60 0.52 -13.91
N VAL A 137 16.83 0.23 -12.86
CA VAL A 137 16.97 -1.00 -12.06
C VAL A 137 15.61 -1.65 -11.89
N ARG A 138 15.52 -2.94 -12.26
CA ARG A 138 14.29 -3.74 -12.09
C ARG A 138 14.46 -4.76 -10.98
N PRO A 139 13.74 -4.64 -9.86
CA PRO A 139 13.65 -5.72 -8.88
C PRO A 139 12.90 -6.93 -9.46
N ARG A 140 13.50 -8.11 -9.32
CA ARG A 140 12.81 -9.35 -9.68
C ARG A 140 11.75 -9.74 -8.67
N TRP A 141 11.98 -9.43 -7.40
CA TRP A 141 11.14 -9.89 -6.31
C TRP A 141 10.30 -8.77 -5.70
N GLY A 142 9.09 -9.14 -5.31
CA GLY A 142 8.24 -8.36 -4.46
C GLY A 142 7.79 -9.13 -3.24
N ALA A 143 7.50 -8.43 -2.15
CA ALA A 143 6.94 -9.01 -0.94
C ALA A 143 6.14 -7.98 -0.15
N TYR A 144 5.36 -8.47 0.81
CA TYR A 144 4.64 -7.63 1.76
C TYR A 144 5.24 -7.79 3.15
N TRP A 145 5.51 -6.66 3.82
CA TRP A 145 5.76 -6.67 5.24
C TRP A 145 4.43 -6.66 5.98
N MET A 146 4.08 -7.79 6.59
CA MET A 146 2.84 -7.94 7.36
C MET A 146 3.09 -7.43 8.78
N ALA A 147 2.71 -6.17 9.03
CA ALA A 147 3.09 -5.45 10.24
C ALA A 147 2.52 -6.07 11.52
N ARG A 148 1.32 -6.66 11.45
CA ARG A 148 0.67 -7.31 12.61
C ARG A 148 1.45 -8.52 13.09
N GLU A 149 1.91 -9.33 12.16
CA GLU A 149 2.66 -10.55 12.40
C GLU A 149 4.15 -10.30 12.57
N GLY A 150 4.66 -9.17 12.05
CA GLY A 150 6.07 -8.83 12.06
C GLY A 150 6.91 -9.72 11.13
N ILE A 151 6.36 -10.12 10.00
CA ILE A 151 7.00 -11.02 9.04
C ILE A 151 6.95 -10.49 7.61
N VAL A 152 7.89 -10.93 6.79
CA VAL A 152 7.84 -10.80 5.33
C VAL A 152 6.99 -11.93 4.78
N SER A 153 6.09 -11.62 3.84
CA SER A 153 5.29 -12.63 3.12
C SER A 153 6.17 -13.53 2.26
N GLU A 154 5.57 -14.53 1.63
CA GLU A 154 6.22 -15.24 0.53
C GLU A 154 6.69 -14.27 -0.55
N MET A 155 7.84 -14.60 -1.16
CA MET A 155 8.41 -13.83 -2.26
C MET A 155 7.58 -14.03 -3.53
N ILE A 156 7.30 -12.94 -4.21
CA ILE A 156 6.51 -12.91 -5.44
C ILE A 156 7.46 -12.63 -6.61
N ASP A 157 7.55 -13.55 -7.57
CA ASP A 157 8.31 -13.33 -8.79
C ASP A 157 7.58 -12.31 -9.67
N LEU A 158 8.20 -11.14 -9.88
CA LEU A 158 7.67 -10.04 -10.68
C LEU A 158 8.07 -10.13 -12.16
N ASP A 159 8.97 -11.04 -12.54
CA ASP A 159 9.37 -11.27 -13.92
C ASP A 159 8.21 -11.88 -14.76
N LYS A 160 7.17 -12.40 -14.09
CA LYS A 160 5.91 -12.80 -14.76
C LYS A 160 5.15 -11.63 -15.40
N TYR A 161 5.48 -10.40 -15.05
CA TYR A 161 4.95 -9.18 -15.67
C TYR A 161 6.08 -8.48 -16.41
N THR A 162 5.97 -8.36 -17.72
CA THR A 162 6.89 -7.51 -18.47
C THR A 162 6.56 -6.04 -18.27
N LYS A 163 7.49 -5.15 -18.59
CA LYS A 163 7.22 -3.70 -18.58
C LYS A 163 6.12 -3.35 -19.60
N GLU A 164 6.13 -4.03 -20.74
CA GLU A 164 5.13 -3.88 -21.80
C GLU A 164 3.72 -4.25 -21.33
N ASP A 165 3.59 -5.30 -20.50
CA ASP A 165 2.30 -5.70 -19.91
C ASP A 165 1.77 -4.56 -19.01
N ILE A 166 2.64 -3.99 -18.17
CA ILE A 166 2.26 -2.88 -17.28
C ILE A 166 1.86 -1.63 -18.09
N ILE A 167 2.63 -1.28 -19.13
CA ILE A 167 2.30 -0.16 -20.03
C ILE A 167 0.97 -0.41 -20.72
N SER A 168 0.73 -1.63 -21.18
CA SER A 168 -0.53 -2.03 -21.82
C SER A 168 -1.73 -1.86 -20.88
N ILE A 169 -1.61 -2.27 -19.62
CA ILE A 169 -2.65 -2.11 -18.59
C ILE A 169 -2.97 -0.61 -18.39
N VAL A 170 -1.95 0.22 -18.25
CA VAL A 170 -2.11 1.68 -18.10
C VAL A 170 -2.83 2.28 -19.30
N THR A 171 -2.39 1.92 -20.50
CA THR A 171 -2.96 2.44 -21.76
C THR A 171 -4.43 2.06 -21.92
N GLN A 172 -4.78 0.81 -21.61
CA GLN A 172 -6.16 0.31 -21.66
C GLN A 172 -7.03 1.04 -20.62
N PHE A 173 -6.52 1.21 -19.41
CA PHE A 173 -7.23 1.93 -18.34
C PHE A 173 -7.48 3.40 -18.73
N ASP A 174 -6.47 4.09 -19.27
CA ASP A 174 -6.61 5.49 -19.69
C ASP A 174 -7.58 5.63 -20.86
N THR A 175 -7.52 4.71 -21.81
CA THR A 175 -8.48 4.64 -22.94
C THR A 175 -9.92 4.47 -22.44
N ALA A 176 -10.14 3.52 -21.53
CA ALA A 176 -11.46 3.31 -20.92
C ALA A 176 -11.94 4.56 -20.18
N ARG A 177 -11.07 5.20 -19.44
CA ARG A 177 -11.35 6.45 -18.72
C ARG A 177 -11.74 7.58 -19.68
N LYS A 178 -10.99 7.78 -20.77
CA LYS A 178 -11.28 8.79 -21.81
C LYS A 178 -12.61 8.53 -22.52
N GLN A 179 -12.98 7.27 -22.69
CA GLN A 179 -14.25 6.86 -23.28
C GLN A 179 -15.39 6.77 -22.27
N SER A 180 -15.17 7.16 -21.00
CA SER A 180 -16.15 7.07 -19.91
C SER A 180 -16.65 5.63 -19.66
N ILE A 181 -15.83 4.63 -19.93
CA ILE A 181 -16.10 3.22 -19.66
C ILE A 181 -15.63 2.88 -18.26
N PHE A 182 -16.57 2.70 -17.33
CA PHE A 182 -16.28 2.35 -15.94
C PHE A 182 -17.01 1.05 -15.59
N LEU A 183 -16.24 -0.03 -15.44
CA LEU A 183 -16.80 -1.32 -15.03
C LEU A 183 -17.14 -1.29 -13.53
N PRO A 184 -18.30 -1.79 -13.12
CA PRO A 184 -18.68 -1.84 -11.73
C PRO A 184 -17.88 -2.90 -10.97
N ASN A 185 -17.41 -2.55 -9.76
CA ASN A 185 -16.85 -3.52 -8.83
C ASN A 185 -17.87 -3.80 -7.73
N PHE A 186 -18.72 -4.79 -7.94
CA PHE A 186 -19.84 -5.11 -7.04
C PHE A 186 -19.40 -5.54 -5.64
N SER A 187 -18.22 -6.16 -5.50
CA SER A 187 -17.69 -6.59 -4.21
C SER A 187 -17.35 -5.42 -3.28
N HIS A 188 -17.18 -4.20 -3.84
CA HIS A 188 -16.82 -3.01 -3.09
C HIS A 188 -17.97 -2.00 -2.90
N CYS A 189 -19.17 -2.34 -3.33
CA CYS A 189 -20.33 -1.43 -3.27
C CYS A 189 -20.61 -0.90 -1.85
N VAL A 190 -20.45 -1.72 -0.84
CA VAL A 190 -20.71 -1.35 0.57
C VAL A 190 -19.80 -0.20 1.03
N MET A 191 -18.55 -0.19 0.57
CA MET A 191 -17.53 0.78 0.97
C MET A 191 -17.38 1.94 -0.04
N CYS A 192 -18.14 1.92 -1.12
CA CYS A 192 -18.00 2.87 -2.21
C CYS A 192 -18.63 4.23 -1.87
N ASN A 193 -17.83 5.29 -1.93
CA ASN A 193 -18.30 6.65 -1.68
C ASN A 193 -19.28 7.15 -2.76
N LEU A 194 -19.26 6.53 -3.96
CA LEU A 194 -20.15 6.88 -5.07
C LEU A 194 -21.47 6.11 -5.07
N LYS A 195 -21.71 5.26 -4.08
CA LYS A 195 -22.88 4.35 -4.02
C LYS A 195 -24.24 5.04 -4.19
N THR A 196 -24.34 6.30 -3.77
CA THR A 196 -25.61 7.08 -3.88
C THR A 196 -25.89 7.58 -5.30
N LYS A 197 -24.85 7.73 -6.13
CA LYS A 197 -24.93 8.23 -7.51
C LYS A 197 -24.60 7.16 -8.54
N CYS A 198 -24.21 5.98 -8.11
CA CYS A 198 -23.79 4.89 -8.99
C CYS A 198 -25.00 4.22 -9.64
N LYS A 199 -25.00 4.14 -10.98
CA LYS A 199 -26.05 3.44 -11.74
C LYS A 199 -26.07 1.92 -11.54
N TRP A 200 -25.01 1.38 -10.94
CA TRP A 200 -24.83 -0.06 -10.69
C TRP A 200 -25.01 -0.41 -9.22
N LYS A 201 -25.59 0.47 -8.41
CA LYS A 201 -25.74 0.23 -6.99
C LYS A 201 -26.42 -1.12 -6.72
N ASN A 202 -25.81 -1.92 -5.84
CA ASN A 202 -26.28 -3.24 -5.43
C ASN A 202 -26.43 -4.27 -6.59
N GLY A 203 -25.65 -4.11 -7.66
CA GLY A 203 -25.74 -5.03 -8.80
C GLY A 203 -26.92 -4.82 -9.72
N GLU A 204 -27.77 -3.84 -9.46
CA GLU A 204 -28.93 -3.50 -10.29
C GLU A 204 -28.60 -2.32 -11.21
N LYS A 205 -28.92 -2.48 -12.49
CA LYS A 205 -28.89 -1.39 -13.45
C LYS A 205 -30.16 -0.55 -13.22
N LYS A 206 -29.99 0.69 -12.75
CA LYS A 206 -31.08 1.66 -12.70
C LYS A 206 -31.34 2.29 -14.06
#